data_392aa37f424691818ee14c59f0e4b300
#
_entry.id   392aa37f424691818ee14c59f0e4b300
#
_cell.length_a   1.000
_cell.length_b   1.000
_cell.length_c   1.000
_cell.angle_alpha   90.00
_cell.angle_beta   90.00
_cell.angle_gamma   90.00
#
_symmetry.space_group_name_H-M   'P 1'
#
loop_
_entity.id
_entity.type
_entity.pdbx_description
1 polymer ?
#
loop_
_entity_poly.entity_id
_entity_poly.type
_entity_poly.pdbx_seq_one_letter_code
_entity_poly.pdbx_strand_id
1 'polypeptide(L)' 'MMPDSDKKEGTVTYYARYLNSYLRERNSPLSGDTAFLSERVEQASLAYEQSRRQGMSYYKSQRAAMEVLTDGL' A
#
# COMPACT_ATOMS: atom_id res chain seq x y z
N MET A 1 5.36 -11.84 21.86
CA MET A 1 4.61 -11.54 20.63
C MET A 1 4.36 -10.05 20.51
N MET A 2 4.47 -9.51 19.34
CA MET A 2 4.37 -8.07 19.08
C MET A 2 3.14 -7.76 18.25
N PRO A 3 2.03 -7.41 18.89
CA PRO A 3 0.78 -7.14 18.15
C PRO A 3 0.93 -6.06 17.09
N ASP A 4 1.75 -5.05 17.37
CA ASP A 4 1.95 -3.95 16.42
C ASP A 4 2.66 -4.43 15.15
N SER A 5 3.62 -5.33 15.31
CA SER A 5 4.31 -5.91 14.16
C SER A 5 3.36 -6.71 13.29
N ASP A 6 2.49 -7.49 13.91
CA ASP A 6 1.51 -8.29 13.19
C ASP A 6 0.58 -7.40 12.37
N LYS A 7 0.10 -6.31 12.97
CA LYS A 7 -0.77 -5.38 12.27
C LYS A 7 -0.05 -4.73 11.09
N LYS A 8 1.18 -4.33 11.29
CA LYS A 8 1.97 -3.67 10.24
C LYS A 8 2.22 -4.63 9.08
N GLU A 9 2.58 -5.86 9.41
CA GLU A 9 2.80 -6.87 8.38
C GLU A 9 1.52 -7.16 7.60
N GLY A 10 0.38 -7.22 8.29
CA GLY A 10 -0.91 -7.43 7.64
C GLY A 10 -1.25 -6.33 6.66
N THR A 11 -0.99 -5.08 7.03
CA THR A 11 -1.25 -3.93 6.17
C THR A 11 -0.38 -3.96 4.93
N VAL A 12 0.91 -4.24 5.11
CA VAL A 12 1.86 -4.32 4.00
C VAL A 12 1.46 -5.45 3.05
N THR A 13 1.07 -6.59 3.58
CA THR A 13 0.64 -7.72 2.76
C THR A 13 -0.60 -7.37 1.95
N TYR A 14 -1.56 -6.67 2.55
CA TYR A 14 -2.76 -6.24 1.85
C TYR A 14 -2.43 -5.34 0.67
N TYR A 15 -1.59 -4.35 0.89
CA TYR A 15 -1.20 -3.44 -0.18
C TYR A 15 -0.47 -4.16 -1.31
N ALA A 16 0.43 -5.07 -0.97
CA ALA A 16 1.18 -5.82 -1.97
C ALA A 16 0.27 -6.68 -2.82
N ARG A 17 -0.67 -7.37 -2.20
CA ARG A 17 -1.63 -8.20 -2.91
C ARG A 17 -2.54 -7.38 -3.81
N TYR A 18 -3.03 -6.27 -3.30
CA TYR A 18 -3.91 -5.40 -4.07
C TYR A 18 -3.19 -4.88 -5.30
N LEU A 19 -1.98 -4.37 -5.12
CA LEU A 19 -1.22 -3.80 -6.24
C LEU A 19 -0.89 -4.87 -7.28
N ASN A 20 -0.47 -6.04 -6.84
CA ASN A 20 -0.15 -7.13 -7.74
C ASN A 20 -1.37 -7.55 -8.56
N SER A 21 -2.52 -7.69 -7.92
CA SER A 21 -3.77 -8.01 -8.62
C SER A 21 -4.15 -6.92 -9.62
N TYR A 22 -4.00 -5.67 -9.22
CA TYR A 22 -4.29 -4.52 -10.07
C TYR A 22 -3.45 -4.57 -11.35
N LEU A 23 -2.16 -4.82 -11.19
CA LEU A 23 -1.23 -4.89 -12.33
C LEU A 23 -1.52 -6.10 -13.22
N ARG A 24 -1.86 -7.22 -12.62
CA ARG A 24 -2.17 -8.44 -13.39
C ARG A 24 -3.42 -8.27 -14.22
N GLU A 25 -4.43 -7.62 -13.68
CA GLU A 25 -5.67 -7.36 -14.41
C GLU A 25 -5.43 -6.47 -15.63
N ARG A 26 -4.44 -5.59 -15.53
CA ARG A 26 -4.08 -4.68 -16.61
C ARG A 26 -3.00 -5.25 -17.54
N ASN A 27 -2.58 -6.48 -17.31
CA ASN A 27 -1.51 -7.12 -18.07
C ASN A 27 -0.23 -6.28 -18.07
N SER A 28 0.06 -5.65 -16.94
CA SER A 28 1.22 -4.79 -16.81
C SER A 28 2.50 -5.62 -16.70
N PRO A 29 3.59 -5.20 -17.35
CA PRO A 29 4.88 -5.86 -17.19
C PRO A 29 5.44 -5.74 -15.78
N LEU A 30 4.91 -4.82 -14.97
CA LEU A 30 5.31 -4.65 -13.57
C LEU A 30 4.68 -5.69 -12.65
N SER A 31 3.74 -6.47 -13.15
CA SER A 31 3.14 -7.56 -12.38
C SER A 31 4.23 -8.55 -11.98
N GLY A 32 4.33 -8.83 -10.69
CA GLY A 32 5.36 -9.74 -10.17
C GLY A 32 6.73 -9.13 -9.96
N ASP A 33 6.89 -7.85 -10.28
CA ASP A 33 8.16 -7.15 -10.02
C ASP A 33 8.24 -6.79 -8.53
N THR A 34 8.96 -7.62 -7.77
CA THR A 34 9.04 -7.47 -6.31
C THR A 34 9.63 -6.14 -5.87
N ALA A 35 10.64 -5.66 -6.59
CA ALA A 35 11.27 -4.39 -6.23
C ALA A 35 10.30 -3.23 -6.39
N PHE A 36 9.56 -3.21 -7.49
CA PHE A 36 8.55 -2.18 -7.73
C PHE A 36 7.43 -2.24 -6.70
N LEU A 37 6.94 -3.45 -6.43
CA LEU A 37 5.87 -3.65 -5.47
C LEU A 37 6.28 -3.20 -4.07
N SER A 38 7.47 -3.57 -3.63
CA SER A 38 7.97 -3.18 -2.31
C SER A 38 8.08 -1.67 -2.16
N GLU A 39 8.62 -1.01 -3.16
CA GLU A 39 8.78 0.44 -3.13
C GLU A 39 7.43 1.13 -3.05
N ARG A 40 6.50 0.70 -3.88
CA ARG A 40 5.18 1.33 -3.93
C ARG A 40 4.41 1.09 -2.63
N VAL A 41 4.51 -0.11 -2.08
CA VAL A 41 3.88 -0.44 -0.80
C VAL A 41 4.44 0.42 0.32
N GLU A 42 5.74 0.64 0.33
CA GLU A 42 6.38 1.48 1.33
C GLU A 42 5.87 2.92 1.23
N GLN A 43 5.77 3.45 0.02
CA GLN A 43 5.24 4.80 -0.18
C GLN A 43 3.79 4.92 0.27
N ALA A 44 2.98 3.92 -0.02
CA ALA A 44 1.58 3.90 0.42
C ALA A 44 1.48 3.87 1.93
N SER A 45 2.31 3.08 2.59
CA SER A 45 2.32 3.01 4.06
C SER A 45 2.70 4.34 4.67
N LEU A 46 3.68 5.03 4.09
CA LEU A 46 4.07 6.35 4.55
C LEU A 46 2.94 7.37 4.37
N ALA A 47 2.25 7.31 3.25
CA ALA A 47 1.11 8.19 3.00
C ALA A 47 0.02 8.00 4.05
N TYR A 48 -0.25 6.75 4.42
CA TYR A 48 -1.21 6.44 5.46
C TYR A 48 -0.78 7.06 6.79
N GLU A 49 0.47 6.83 7.19
CA GLU A 49 0.98 7.34 8.46
C GLU A 49 0.93 8.86 8.52
N GLN A 50 1.34 9.51 7.45
CA GLN A 50 1.33 10.98 7.40
C GLN A 50 -0.09 11.53 7.50
N SER A 51 -1.03 10.90 6.83
CA SER A 51 -2.43 11.31 6.88
C SER A 51 -2.98 11.20 8.29
N ARG A 52 -2.65 10.10 9.00
CA ARG A 52 -3.08 9.93 10.39
C ARG A 52 -2.47 10.98 11.30
N ARG A 53 -1.22 11.33 11.08
CA ARG A 53 -0.56 12.37 11.87
C ARG A 53 -1.20 13.73 11.68
N GLN A 54 -1.73 13.98 10.50
CA GLN A 54 -2.44 15.22 10.19
C GLN A 54 -3.87 15.24 10.75
N GLY A 55 -4.27 14.18 11.41
CA GLY A 55 -5.59 14.11 12.01
C GLY A 55 -6.68 13.60 11.10
N MET A 56 -6.33 13.06 9.95
CA MET A 56 -7.31 12.50 9.04
C MET A 56 -7.89 11.21 9.60
N SER A 57 -9.14 10.93 9.24
CA SER A 57 -9.82 9.71 9.65
C SER A 57 -9.12 8.49 9.05
N TYR A 58 -9.39 7.33 9.63
CA TYR A 58 -8.88 6.07 9.10
C TYR A 58 -9.27 5.92 7.62
N TYR A 59 -10.51 6.19 7.30
CA TYR A 59 -11.02 6.05 5.94
C TYR A 59 -10.25 6.94 4.95
N LYS A 60 -10.07 8.20 5.30
CA LYS A 60 -9.35 9.13 4.43
C LYS A 60 -7.88 8.77 4.29
N SER A 61 -7.27 8.32 5.38
CA SER A 61 -5.87 7.90 5.37
C SER A 61 -5.67 6.66 4.49
N GLN A 62 -6.58 5.72 4.58
CA GLN A 62 -6.56 4.52 3.75
C GLN A 62 -6.70 4.89 2.28
N ARG A 63 -7.58 5.81 1.98
CA ARG A 63 -7.80 6.27 0.63
C ARG A 63 -6.56 6.93 0.04
N ALA A 64 -5.89 7.76 0.83
CA ALA A 64 -4.65 8.40 0.41
C ALA A 64 -3.58 7.36 0.09
N ALA A 65 -3.48 6.33 0.93
CA ALA A 65 -2.52 5.25 0.71
C ALA A 65 -2.81 4.51 -0.60
N MET A 66 -4.09 4.21 -0.85
CA MET A 66 -4.47 3.49 -2.07
C MET A 66 -4.20 4.32 -3.32
N GLU A 67 -4.38 5.62 -3.25
CA GLU A 67 -4.05 6.50 -4.37
C GLU A 67 -2.57 6.47 -4.68
N VAL A 68 -1.73 6.51 -3.67
CA VAL A 68 -0.28 6.41 -3.86
C VAL A 68 0.09 5.06 -4.44
N LEU A 69 -0.55 4.01 -3.94
CA LEU A 69 -0.26 2.64 -4.35
C LEU A 69 -0.44 2.43 -5.86
N THR A 70 -1.48 3.03 -6.42
CA THR A 70 -1.84 2.84 -7.82
C THR A 70 -1.57 4.06 -8.70
N ASP A 71 -0.85 5.04 -8.17
CA ASP A 71 -0.58 6.29 -8.90
C ASP A 71 0.18 6.01 -10.20
N GLY A 72 -0.36 6.54 -11.28
CA GLY A 72 0.27 6.41 -12.60
C GLY A 72 0.13 5.04 -13.26
N LEU A 73 -0.67 4.15 -12.67
CA LEU A 73 -0.82 2.79 -13.19
C LEU A 73 -2.13 2.53 -13.89
#